data_13627b2f75c62a40df95a0966d8c1c87
#
_entry.id   13627b2f75c62a40df95a0966d8c1c87
#
_cell.length_a   1.000
_cell.length_b   1.000
_cell.length_c   1.000
_cell.angle_alpha   90.00
_cell.angle_beta   90.00
_cell.angle_gamma   90.00
#
_symmetry.space_group_name_H-M   'P 1'
#
loop_
_entity.id
_entity.type
_entity.pdbx_description
1 polymer ?
#
loop_
_entity_poly.entity_id
_entity_poly.type
_entity_poly.pdbx_seq_one_letter_code
_entity_poly.pdbx_strand_id
1 'polypeptide(L)'
;MPKRRVAPAPRRSAVVAPTGSDVPADPDAAGTVVGRFPVQGAYSFGGRDARFGVGRPGHVHQGQDVPAASGTPIVAPVAGTIIWKANQPGGAGIYLVLRASSDGRDYVFMHLKRGSVLVAPDQAVTAGQQLAEVGATGIASGPHLHFEIWIGGWQARGGAPIDPLPQLERWAGS
;
A
#
# COMPACT_ATOMS: atom_id res chain seq x y z
N MET A 1 -14.32 -22.92 24.92
CA MET A 1 -13.96 -22.25 23.66
C MET A 1 -12.64 -21.52 23.88
N PRO A 2 -11.52 -21.84 23.22
CA PRO A 2 -10.25 -21.18 23.45
C PRO A 2 -10.27 -19.78 22.80
N LYS A 3 -9.93 -18.76 23.62
CA LYS A 3 -9.78 -17.36 23.18
C LYS A 3 -8.60 -17.28 22.21
N ARG A 4 -8.86 -16.95 20.96
CA ARG A 4 -7.84 -16.67 19.93
C ARG A 4 -6.99 -15.47 20.41
N ARG A 5 -5.71 -15.72 20.71
CA ARG A 5 -4.73 -14.65 20.98
C ARG A 5 -4.55 -13.83 19.70
N VAL A 6 -4.97 -12.58 19.75
CA VAL A 6 -4.59 -11.57 18.75
C VAL A 6 -3.12 -11.29 18.96
N ALA A 7 -2.29 -11.61 17.98
CA ALA A 7 -0.88 -11.25 18.01
C ALA A 7 -0.75 -9.72 18.00
N PRO A 8 0.14 -9.14 18.83
CA PRO A 8 0.40 -7.70 18.79
C PRO A 8 0.96 -7.32 17.42
N ALA A 9 0.52 -6.18 16.90
CA ALA A 9 1.10 -5.58 15.69
C ALA A 9 2.62 -5.48 15.86
N PRO A 10 3.41 -5.84 14.84
CA PRO A 10 4.87 -5.72 14.92
C PRO A 10 5.23 -4.25 15.21
N ARG A 11 6.09 -4.04 16.21
CA ARG A 11 6.62 -2.72 16.52
C ARG A 11 7.36 -2.20 15.28
N ARG A 12 7.08 -0.96 14.88
CA ARG A 12 7.87 -0.24 13.88
C ARG A 12 9.32 -0.21 14.36
N SER A 13 10.15 -1.11 13.90
CA SER A 13 11.57 -0.88 13.86
C SER A 13 11.79 0.22 12.83
N ALA A 14 12.40 1.33 13.23
CA ALA A 14 12.82 2.35 12.29
C ALA A 14 13.72 1.67 11.26
N VAL A 15 13.20 1.44 10.06
CA VAL A 15 14.01 1.03 8.93
C VAL A 15 14.84 2.27 8.60
N VAL A 16 16.12 2.20 8.97
CA VAL A 16 17.11 3.19 8.52
C VAL A 16 17.09 3.12 7.00
N ALA A 17 16.68 4.21 6.35
CA ALA A 17 16.78 4.32 4.91
C ALA A 17 18.24 4.06 4.50
N PRO A 18 18.52 3.22 3.52
CA PRO A 18 19.86 3.03 3.02
C PRO A 18 20.36 4.38 2.49
N THR A 19 21.39 4.91 3.11
CA THR A 19 22.16 6.06 2.64
C THR A 19 23.13 5.54 1.59
N GLY A 20 22.77 5.67 0.33
CA GLY A 20 23.63 5.25 -0.78
C GLY A 20 22.86 4.53 -1.87
N SER A 21 23.44 4.47 -3.03
CA SER A 21 22.93 3.95 -4.32
C SER A 21 22.56 2.45 -4.35
N ASP A 22 22.26 1.82 -3.22
CA ASP A 22 21.87 0.42 -3.10
C ASP A 22 20.35 0.24 -2.97
N VAL A 23 19.54 1.11 -3.60
CA VAL A 23 18.14 0.77 -3.86
C VAL A 23 18.17 -0.39 -4.85
N PRO A 24 17.63 -1.57 -4.50
CA PRO A 24 17.55 -2.66 -5.45
C PRO A 24 16.92 -2.13 -6.74
N ALA A 25 17.58 -2.34 -7.87
CA ALA A 25 16.99 -2.00 -9.16
C ALA A 25 15.61 -2.64 -9.22
N ASP A 26 14.59 -1.87 -9.57
CA ASP A 26 13.23 -2.39 -9.74
C ASP A 26 13.30 -3.59 -10.72
N PRO A 27 13.04 -4.83 -10.28
CA PRO A 27 13.13 -6.00 -11.16
C PRO A 27 12.14 -5.92 -12.33
N ASP A 28 11.19 -4.97 -12.30
CA ASP A 28 10.25 -4.69 -13.40
C ASP A 28 10.74 -3.65 -14.43
N ALA A 29 11.97 -3.19 -14.33
CA ALA A 29 12.56 -2.47 -15.47
C ALA A 29 12.56 -3.33 -16.76
N ALA A 30 12.23 -4.62 -16.67
CA ALA A 30 12.19 -5.58 -17.77
C ALA A 30 10.83 -6.27 -18.02
N GLY A 31 9.78 -6.03 -17.19
CA GLY A 31 8.51 -6.75 -17.34
C GLY A 31 7.28 -5.90 -17.01
N THR A 32 6.37 -5.76 -17.99
CA THR A 32 5.08 -5.08 -17.80
C THR A 32 4.19 -5.92 -16.89
N VAL A 33 4.07 -5.55 -15.59
CA VAL A 33 3.00 -6.10 -14.76
C VAL A 33 1.68 -5.54 -15.26
N VAL A 34 0.91 -6.37 -15.96
CA VAL A 34 -0.45 -6.02 -16.38
C VAL A 34 -1.30 -5.92 -15.10
N GLY A 35 -1.77 -4.73 -14.81
CA GLY A 35 -2.54 -4.44 -13.60
C GLY A 35 -3.51 -3.31 -13.82
N ARG A 36 -4.26 -2.98 -12.77
CA ARG A 36 -5.23 -1.88 -12.77
C ARG A 36 -4.78 -0.80 -11.80
N PHE A 37 -4.99 0.45 -12.17
CA PHE A 37 -4.80 1.56 -11.24
C PHE A 37 -5.74 1.37 -10.03
N PRO A 38 -5.23 1.46 -8.79
CA PRO A 38 -6.02 1.05 -7.62
C PRO A 38 -7.19 1.98 -7.29
N VAL A 39 -7.14 3.27 -7.62
CA VAL A 39 -8.21 4.24 -7.32
C VAL A 39 -9.16 4.37 -8.50
N GLN A 40 -10.44 4.02 -8.31
CA GLN A 40 -11.45 4.00 -9.37
C GLN A 40 -12.31 5.27 -9.34
N GLY A 41 -11.73 6.41 -9.73
CA GLY A 41 -12.40 7.71 -9.75
C GLY A 41 -11.44 8.85 -10.05
N ALA A 42 -11.87 10.09 -9.85
CA ALA A 42 -10.98 11.24 -9.97
C ALA A 42 -9.88 11.22 -8.89
N TYR A 43 -8.65 11.40 -9.31
CA TYR A 43 -7.48 11.40 -8.43
C TYR A 43 -6.41 12.38 -8.93
N SER A 44 -5.37 12.57 -8.14
CA SER A 44 -4.11 13.17 -8.55
C SER A 44 -2.94 12.40 -7.94
N PHE A 45 -1.72 12.60 -8.47
CA PHE A 45 -0.51 12.08 -7.81
C PHE A 45 0.05 13.03 -6.74
N GLY A 46 -0.72 14.06 -6.37
CA GLY A 46 -0.30 15.04 -5.37
C GLY A 46 0.93 15.84 -5.77
N GLY A 47 1.40 16.66 -4.83
CA GLY A 47 2.62 17.45 -4.97
C GLY A 47 3.89 16.67 -4.55
N ARG A 48 4.98 17.42 -4.34
CA ARG A 48 6.27 16.86 -3.92
C ARG A 48 6.16 16.04 -2.62
N ASP A 49 5.36 16.51 -1.67
CA ASP A 49 5.22 15.86 -0.35
C ASP A 49 4.47 14.52 -0.42
N ALA A 50 3.77 14.23 -1.53
CA ALA A 50 3.10 12.97 -1.78
C ALA A 50 4.05 11.85 -2.26
N ARG A 51 5.30 12.17 -2.57
CA ARG A 51 6.25 11.28 -3.24
C ARG A 51 6.96 10.34 -2.27
N PHE A 52 7.32 9.17 -2.79
CA PHE A 52 8.22 8.23 -2.13
C PHE A 52 9.55 8.91 -1.78
N GLY A 53 10.14 8.56 -0.65
CA GLY A 53 11.47 9.03 -0.24
C GLY A 53 11.50 10.43 0.38
N VAL A 54 10.38 11.16 0.41
CA VAL A 54 10.33 12.50 1.04
C VAL A 54 10.41 12.35 2.56
N GLY A 55 11.28 13.18 3.18
CA GLY A 55 11.42 13.23 4.64
C GLY A 55 10.13 13.70 5.32
N ARG A 56 9.74 13.01 6.38
CA ARG A 56 8.62 13.35 7.26
C ARG A 56 9.12 13.37 8.72
N PRO A 57 8.41 13.99 9.67
CA PRO A 57 8.83 13.96 11.06
C PRO A 57 9.01 12.52 11.58
N GLY A 58 10.26 12.15 11.89
CA GLY A 58 10.62 10.85 12.45
C GLY A 58 10.69 9.67 11.48
N HIS A 59 10.45 9.86 10.17
CA HIS A 59 10.54 8.78 9.17
C HIS A 59 10.66 9.33 7.74
N VAL A 60 10.91 8.43 6.80
CA VAL A 60 10.85 8.69 5.35
C VAL A 60 9.51 8.15 4.82
N HIS A 61 8.91 8.85 3.87
CA HIS A 61 7.68 8.43 3.20
C HIS A 61 7.93 7.17 2.37
N GLN A 62 7.29 6.06 2.72
CA GLN A 62 7.55 4.73 2.14
C GLN A 62 6.62 4.37 0.98
N GLY A 63 5.81 5.32 0.52
CA GLY A 63 4.83 5.10 -0.53
C GLY A 63 4.57 6.33 -1.38
N GLN A 64 3.52 6.26 -2.18
CA GLN A 64 2.95 7.36 -2.93
C GLN A 64 1.58 7.69 -2.37
N ASP A 65 1.35 8.95 -2.01
CA ASP A 65 0.00 9.41 -1.69
C ASP A 65 -0.75 9.77 -2.98
N VAL A 66 -1.97 9.26 -3.09
CA VAL A 66 -2.88 9.46 -4.23
C VAL A 66 -4.14 10.14 -3.71
N PRO A 67 -4.20 11.49 -3.68
CA PRO A 67 -5.40 12.23 -3.30
C PRO A 67 -6.61 11.85 -4.16
N ALA A 68 -7.72 11.55 -3.51
CA ALA A 68 -9.01 11.26 -4.13
C ALA A 68 -10.13 11.50 -3.10
N ALA A 69 -11.36 11.68 -3.56
CA ALA A 69 -12.49 11.91 -2.69
C ALA A 69 -12.73 10.72 -1.74
N SER A 70 -13.12 11.00 -0.48
CA SER A 70 -13.53 9.95 0.45
C SER A 70 -14.70 9.15 -0.11
N GLY A 71 -14.61 7.82 -0.09
CA GLY A 71 -15.61 6.93 -0.68
C GLY A 71 -15.28 6.50 -2.11
N THR A 72 -14.22 7.03 -2.74
CA THR A 72 -13.76 6.52 -4.03
C THR A 72 -13.34 5.05 -3.90
N PRO A 73 -13.83 4.13 -4.76
CA PRO A 73 -13.48 2.72 -4.67
C PRO A 73 -11.99 2.47 -4.87
N ILE A 74 -11.45 1.55 -4.07
CA ILE A 74 -10.09 1.02 -4.20
C ILE A 74 -10.19 -0.44 -4.62
N VAL A 75 -9.48 -0.80 -5.69
CA VAL A 75 -9.46 -2.16 -6.23
C VAL A 75 -8.08 -2.81 -6.11
N ALA A 76 -8.04 -4.13 -6.16
CA ALA A 76 -6.80 -4.89 -6.28
C ALA A 76 -6.14 -4.59 -7.64
N PRO A 77 -4.90 -4.11 -7.68
CA PRO A 77 -4.21 -3.85 -8.95
C PRO A 77 -3.92 -5.14 -9.72
N VAL A 78 -3.66 -6.22 -9.01
CA VAL A 78 -3.34 -7.55 -9.54
C VAL A 78 -4.06 -8.62 -8.73
N ALA A 79 -4.11 -9.85 -9.25
CA ALA A 79 -4.59 -11.00 -8.48
C ALA A 79 -3.61 -11.37 -7.37
N GLY A 80 -4.13 -11.82 -6.23
CA GLY A 80 -3.30 -12.18 -5.09
C GLY A 80 -4.11 -12.63 -3.87
N THR A 81 -3.45 -12.59 -2.72
CA THR A 81 -4.06 -12.94 -1.42
C THR A 81 -3.90 -11.78 -0.44
N ILE A 82 -4.93 -11.45 0.28
CA ILE A 82 -4.85 -10.49 1.40
C ILE A 82 -4.09 -11.16 2.55
N ILE A 83 -2.87 -10.71 2.80
CA ILE A 83 -2.02 -11.30 3.84
C ILE A 83 -2.14 -10.57 5.18
N TRP A 84 -2.68 -9.34 5.18
CA TRP A 84 -2.82 -8.55 6.40
C TRP A 84 -3.97 -7.56 6.32
N LYS A 85 -4.63 -7.34 7.45
CA LYS A 85 -5.64 -6.29 7.68
C LYS A 85 -5.55 -5.83 9.11
N ALA A 86 -5.42 -4.53 9.32
CA ALA A 86 -5.40 -3.96 10.67
C ALA A 86 -5.89 -2.51 10.72
N ASN A 87 -5.98 -1.97 11.94
CA ASN A 87 -6.23 -0.57 12.20
C ASN A 87 -5.16 -0.04 13.15
N GLN A 88 -4.44 0.98 12.71
CA GLN A 88 -3.40 1.68 13.47
C GLN A 88 -3.74 3.17 13.54
N PRO A 89 -4.55 3.61 14.51
CA PRO A 89 -5.02 5.00 14.58
C PRO A 89 -3.91 6.05 14.66
N GLY A 90 -2.77 5.72 15.28
CA GLY A 90 -1.58 6.58 15.37
C GLY A 90 -0.63 6.45 14.18
N GLY A 91 -1.08 6.02 13.01
CA GLY A 91 -0.24 5.84 11.82
C GLY A 91 -1.07 5.57 10.57
N ALA A 92 -0.99 4.35 10.05
CA ALA A 92 -1.60 3.91 8.79
C ALA A 92 -3.15 3.97 8.76
N GLY A 93 -3.81 4.15 9.91
CA GLY A 93 -5.26 4.03 10.00
C GLY A 93 -5.72 2.59 9.71
N ILE A 94 -6.83 2.44 9.02
CA ILE A 94 -7.28 1.15 8.50
C ILE A 94 -6.48 0.84 7.25
N TYR A 95 -5.87 -0.33 7.18
CA TYR A 95 -5.00 -0.71 6.09
C TYR A 95 -5.05 -2.19 5.76
N LEU A 96 -4.66 -2.51 4.52
CA LEU A 96 -4.58 -3.85 3.95
C LEU A 96 -3.20 -4.09 3.34
N VAL A 97 -2.79 -5.36 3.30
CA VAL A 97 -1.64 -5.81 2.51
C VAL A 97 -2.08 -6.95 1.60
N LEU A 98 -1.87 -6.78 0.31
CA LEU A 98 -2.11 -7.76 -0.75
C LEU A 98 -0.78 -8.32 -1.22
N ARG A 99 -0.60 -9.63 -1.17
CA ARG A 99 0.52 -10.33 -1.83
C ARG A 99 0.11 -10.76 -3.22
N ALA A 100 0.82 -10.25 -4.23
CA ALA A 100 0.58 -10.64 -5.61
C ALA A 100 0.90 -12.12 -5.86
N SER A 101 0.09 -12.78 -6.68
CA SER A 101 0.34 -14.16 -7.09
C SER A 101 1.39 -14.28 -8.19
N SER A 102 1.62 -13.21 -8.97
CA SER A 102 2.48 -13.22 -10.16
C SER A 102 3.97 -13.11 -9.82
N ASP A 103 4.32 -12.23 -8.89
CA ASP A 103 5.71 -11.83 -8.59
C ASP A 103 6.06 -11.83 -7.10
N GLY A 104 5.06 -12.10 -6.23
CA GLY A 104 5.23 -12.13 -4.78
C GLY A 104 5.46 -10.75 -4.14
N ARG A 105 5.26 -9.65 -4.88
CA ARG A 105 5.29 -8.30 -4.29
C ARG A 105 4.14 -8.11 -3.34
N ASP A 106 4.37 -7.31 -2.31
CA ASP A 106 3.32 -6.90 -1.39
C ASP A 106 2.91 -5.45 -1.68
N TYR A 107 1.60 -5.27 -1.84
CA TYR A 107 0.96 -3.98 -2.07
C TYR A 107 0.22 -3.55 -0.81
N VAL A 108 0.51 -2.35 -0.30
CA VAL A 108 -0.08 -1.82 0.94
C VAL A 108 -1.01 -0.67 0.62
N PHE A 109 -2.20 -0.71 1.21
CA PHE A 109 -3.26 0.29 1.05
C PHE A 109 -3.60 0.86 2.41
N MET A 110 -3.32 2.14 2.67
CA MET A 110 -3.54 2.78 3.97
C MET A 110 -4.58 3.89 3.92
N HIS A 111 -4.96 4.36 5.10
CA HIS A 111 -5.93 5.44 5.35
C HIS A 111 -7.33 5.13 4.84
N LEU A 112 -7.69 3.84 4.75
CA LEU A 112 -8.97 3.37 4.23
C LEU A 112 -10.15 3.90 5.05
N LYS A 113 -11.28 4.12 4.39
CA LYS A 113 -12.52 4.60 5.01
C LYS A 113 -13.07 3.57 5.99
N ARG A 114 -13.51 4.05 7.15
CA ARG A 114 -14.12 3.19 8.17
C ARG A 114 -15.35 2.46 7.63
N GLY A 115 -15.41 1.16 7.85
CA GLY A 115 -16.53 0.31 7.44
C GLY A 115 -16.55 -0.07 5.95
N SER A 116 -15.57 0.38 5.13
CA SER A 116 -15.56 0.11 3.69
C SER A 116 -14.80 -1.14 3.26
N VAL A 117 -14.03 -1.77 4.16
CA VAL A 117 -13.19 -2.92 3.79
C VAL A 117 -14.04 -4.17 3.57
N LEU A 118 -14.03 -4.67 2.34
CA LEU A 118 -14.86 -5.79 1.85
C LEU A 118 -14.16 -7.14 1.90
N VAL A 119 -12.89 -7.19 2.27
CA VAL A 119 -12.05 -8.40 2.24
C VAL A 119 -11.50 -8.75 3.61
N ALA A 120 -11.05 -10.00 3.76
CA ALA A 120 -10.48 -10.54 4.98
C ALA A 120 -9.07 -11.11 4.74
N PRO A 121 -8.23 -11.25 5.80
CA PRO A 121 -6.98 -12.00 5.71
C PRO A 121 -7.22 -13.41 5.17
N ASP A 122 -6.24 -13.91 4.42
CA ASP A 122 -6.23 -15.19 3.70
C ASP A 122 -7.23 -15.29 2.53
N GLN A 123 -7.95 -14.21 2.22
CA GLN A 123 -8.85 -14.16 1.07
C GLN A 123 -8.07 -13.95 -0.23
N ALA A 124 -8.30 -14.83 -1.22
CA ALA A 124 -7.85 -14.61 -2.58
C ALA A 124 -8.72 -13.53 -3.25
N VAL A 125 -8.08 -12.68 -4.05
CA VAL A 125 -8.73 -11.61 -4.81
C VAL A 125 -8.25 -11.62 -6.26
N THR A 126 -9.11 -11.16 -7.17
CA THR A 126 -8.76 -10.98 -8.58
C THR A 126 -8.41 -9.53 -8.89
N ALA A 127 -7.66 -9.30 -9.96
CA ALA A 127 -7.40 -7.94 -10.43
C ALA A 127 -8.71 -7.19 -10.71
N GLY A 128 -8.83 -5.96 -10.22
CA GLY A 128 -10.03 -5.14 -10.33
C GLY A 128 -11.11 -5.43 -9.29
N GLN A 129 -10.94 -6.43 -8.43
CA GLN A 129 -11.86 -6.66 -7.32
C GLN A 129 -11.80 -5.51 -6.31
N GLN A 130 -12.96 -4.96 -5.94
CA GLN A 130 -13.01 -3.90 -4.93
C GLN A 130 -12.57 -4.44 -3.57
N LEU A 131 -11.65 -3.72 -2.94
CA LEU A 131 -11.09 -4.04 -1.62
C LEU A 131 -11.68 -3.17 -0.51
N ALA A 132 -11.81 -1.87 -0.80
CA ALA A 132 -12.21 -0.84 0.17
C ALA A 132 -12.58 0.46 -0.55
N GLU A 133 -12.64 1.56 0.22
CA GLU A 133 -12.79 2.93 -0.27
C GLU A 133 -11.72 3.84 0.31
N VAL A 134 -11.36 4.89 -0.44
CA VAL A 134 -10.50 5.98 0.02
C VAL A 134 -11.10 6.63 1.26
N GLY A 135 -10.27 6.86 2.26
CA GLY A 135 -10.63 7.53 3.50
C GLY A 135 -9.55 8.50 3.97
N ALA A 136 -9.60 8.79 5.28
CA ALA A 136 -8.62 9.61 5.98
C ALA A 136 -8.40 9.09 7.40
N THR A 137 -8.41 7.77 7.59
CA THR A 137 -8.17 7.16 8.93
C THR A 137 -6.69 7.18 9.29
N GLY A 138 -6.38 7.19 10.58
CA GLY A 138 -5.00 7.31 11.06
C GLY A 138 -4.45 8.74 10.97
N ILE A 139 -3.16 8.88 10.71
CA ILE A 139 -2.51 10.18 10.53
C ILE A 139 -2.57 10.57 9.04
N ALA A 140 -3.65 11.23 8.65
CA ALA A 140 -3.89 11.71 7.31
C ALA A 140 -4.37 13.16 7.35
N SER A 141 -3.82 14.04 6.51
CA SER A 141 -4.20 15.46 6.42
C SER A 141 -5.48 15.68 5.60
N GLY A 142 -5.95 14.67 4.89
CA GLY A 142 -7.16 14.69 4.05
C GLY A 142 -7.34 13.35 3.36
N PRO A 143 -8.45 13.17 2.61
CA PRO A 143 -8.72 11.90 1.94
C PRO A 143 -7.69 11.61 0.85
N HIS A 144 -7.05 10.45 0.93
CA HIS A 144 -6.10 9.92 -0.05
C HIS A 144 -5.90 8.42 0.16
N LEU A 145 -5.43 7.73 -0.86
CA LEU A 145 -4.80 6.42 -0.73
C LEU A 145 -3.30 6.63 -0.55
N HIS A 146 -2.73 6.18 0.58
CA HIS A 146 -1.29 5.94 0.68
C HIS A 146 -1.03 4.52 0.18
N PHE A 147 -0.20 4.41 -0.88
CA PHE A 147 0.08 3.16 -1.56
C PHE A 147 1.56 2.83 -1.52
N GLU A 148 1.91 1.60 -1.10
CA GLU A 148 3.28 1.12 -1.07
C GLU A 148 3.44 -0.14 -1.93
N ILE A 149 4.62 -0.32 -2.51
CA ILE A 149 5.06 -1.57 -3.15
C ILE A 149 6.28 -2.08 -2.40
N TRP A 150 6.26 -3.33 -1.98
CA TRP A 150 7.35 -3.98 -1.27
C TRP A 150 7.87 -5.16 -2.05
N ILE A 151 9.21 -5.29 -2.11
CA ILE A 151 9.93 -6.48 -2.59
C ILE A 151 10.52 -7.23 -1.41
N GLY A 152 10.65 -8.56 -1.50
CA GLY A 152 11.17 -9.39 -0.41
C GLY A 152 10.25 -9.57 0.79
N GLY A 153 8.99 -9.09 0.70
CA GLY A 153 7.95 -9.21 1.72
C GLY A 153 7.77 -7.97 2.60
N TRP A 154 6.52 -7.59 2.84
CA TRP A 154 6.16 -6.45 3.67
C TRP A 154 6.64 -6.65 5.11
N GLN A 155 7.48 -5.72 5.60
CA GLN A 155 8.11 -5.75 6.92
C GLN A 155 8.85 -7.06 7.27
N ALA A 156 9.15 -7.89 6.28
CA ALA A 156 9.97 -9.08 6.46
C ALA A 156 11.46 -8.71 6.53
N ARG A 157 12.28 -9.62 7.09
CA ARG A 157 13.73 -9.46 7.08
C ARG A 157 14.23 -9.47 5.62
N GLY A 158 14.84 -8.36 5.19
CA GLY A 158 15.27 -8.18 3.80
C GLY A 158 14.21 -7.62 2.88
N GLY A 159 12.98 -7.40 3.37
CA GLY A 159 11.95 -6.69 2.63
C GLY A 159 12.21 -5.18 2.60
N ALA A 160 11.95 -4.53 1.47
CA ALA A 160 12.11 -3.10 1.28
C ALA A 160 10.99 -2.50 0.42
N PRO A 161 10.52 -1.28 0.75
CA PRO A 161 9.62 -0.54 -0.12
C PRO A 161 10.40 0.06 -1.30
N ILE A 162 9.75 0.10 -2.45
CA ILE A 162 10.27 0.76 -3.67
C ILE A 162 9.32 1.89 -4.07
N ASP A 163 9.78 2.81 -4.94
CA ASP A 163 8.95 3.92 -5.43
C ASP A 163 7.76 3.37 -6.23
N PRO A 164 6.50 3.59 -5.78
CA PRO A 164 5.34 3.08 -6.47
C PRO A 164 4.94 3.90 -7.70
N LEU A 165 5.42 5.14 -7.81
CA LEU A 165 4.92 6.08 -8.82
C LEU A 165 5.09 5.58 -10.25
N PRO A 166 6.25 5.05 -10.69
CA PRO A 166 6.40 4.55 -12.06
C PRO A 166 5.39 3.44 -12.39
N GLN A 167 5.07 2.57 -11.41
CA GLN A 167 4.09 1.51 -11.61
C GLN A 167 2.66 2.05 -11.66
N LEU A 168 2.33 3.01 -10.79
CA LEU A 168 1.01 3.65 -10.77
C LEU A 168 0.76 4.41 -12.07
N GLU A 169 1.75 5.12 -12.61
CA GLU A 169 1.62 5.83 -13.89
C GLU A 169 1.38 4.87 -15.05
N ARG A 170 2.07 3.72 -15.08
CA ARG A 170 1.81 2.67 -16.09
C ARG A 170 0.37 2.15 -16.02
N TRP A 171 -0.15 1.87 -14.82
CA TRP A 171 -1.53 1.40 -14.65
C TRP A 171 -2.58 2.47 -14.94
N ALA A 172 -2.26 3.74 -14.76
CA ALA A 172 -3.15 4.85 -15.07
C ALA A 172 -3.30 5.10 -16.58
N GLY A 173 -2.31 4.72 -17.38
CA GLY A 173 -2.29 4.85 -18.85
C GLY A 173 -2.77 3.61 -19.61
N SER A 174 -3.16 2.53 -18.91
CA SER A 174 -3.56 1.24 -19.51
C SER A 174 -5.08 1.09 -19.65
#